data_5120dce676cb40b83a40fc79b8f9d4db
#
_entry.id   5120dce676cb40b83a40fc79b8f9d4db
#
_cell.length_a   1.000
_cell.length_b   1.000
_cell.length_c   1.000
_cell.angle_alpha   90.00
_cell.angle_beta   90.00
_cell.angle_gamma   90.00
#
_symmetry.space_group_name_H-M   'P 1'
#
loop_
_entity.id
_entity.type
_entity.pdbx_description
1 polymer ?
#
loop_
_entity_poly.entity_id
_entity_poly.type
_entity_poly.pdbx_seq_one_letter_code
_entity_poly.pdbx_strand_id
1 'polypeptide(L)' 'MKAFEIGKRYYESGVTYEIIKKTAKTVTYKAIQHAGKINERVLEQKTAKLQIWGEKEVFCVRSRTIEAA' A
#
# COMPACT_ATOMS: atom_id res chain seq x y z
N MET A 1 -0.67 17.40 -3.68
CA MET A 1 -0.98 16.33 -2.72
C MET A 1 -0.46 15.00 -3.25
N LYS A 2 0.17 14.22 -2.40
CA LYS A 2 0.64 12.90 -2.79
C LYS A 2 -0.44 11.87 -2.53
N ALA A 3 -0.75 11.07 -3.53
CA ALA A 3 -1.83 10.10 -3.47
C ALA A 3 -1.36 8.73 -3.95
N PHE A 4 -2.00 7.68 -3.44
CA PHE A 4 -1.73 6.33 -3.93
C PHE A 4 -2.27 6.18 -5.34
N GLU A 5 -1.54 5.47 -6.19
CA GLU A 5 -1.95 5.23 -7.58
C GLU A 5 -2.12 3.73 -7.80
N ILE A 6 -3.18 3.37 -8.51
CA ILE A 6 -3.45 1.97 -8.86
C ILE A 6 -2.31 1.45 -9.74
N GLY A 7 -1.81 0.26 -9.37
CA GLY A 7 -0.69 -0.37 -10.07
C GLY A 7 0.69 0.02 -9.56
N LYS A 8 0.77 1.03 -8.71
CA LYS A 8 2.03 1.47 -8.14
C LYS A 8 2.36 0.68 -6.88
N ARG A 9 3.66 0.49 -6.63
CA ARG A 9 4.15 -0.26 -5.48
C ARG A 9 4.78 0.68 -4.47
N TYR A 10 4.56 0.41 -3.19
CA TYR A 10 5.10 1.17 -2.07
C TYR A 10 5.80 0.20 -1.13
N TYR A 11 6.99 0.55 -0.69
CA TYR A 11 7.82 -0.33 0.12
C TYR A 11 7.87 0.13 1.57
N GLU A 12 7.66 -0.80 2.50
CA GLU A 12 7.75 -0.51 3.92
C GLU A 12 8.24 -1.74 4.69
N SER A 13 9.36 -1.61 5.38
CA SER A 13 9.89 -2.65 6.29
C SER A 13 9.98 -4.05 5.68
N GLY A 14 10.55 -4.17 4.49
CA GLY A 14 10.75 -5.47 3.85
C GLY A 14 9.55 -6.03 3.13
N VAL A 15 8.44 -5.29 3.09
CA VAL A 15 7.24 -5.71 2.39
C VAL A 15 6.85 -4.66 1.37
N THR A 16 6.47 -5.09 0.18
CA THR A 16 5.99 -4.18 -0.87
C THR A 16 4.46 -4.25 -0.89
N TYR A 17 3.84 -3.08 -0.97
CA TYR A 17 2.39 -2.96 -1.04
C TYR A 17 2.01 -2.45 -2.41
N GLU A 18 1.30 -3.27 -3.19
CA GLU A 18 0.84 -2.88 -4.51
C GLU A 18 -0.63 -2.46 -4.42
N ILE A 19 -0.92 -1.27 -4.91
CA ILE A 19 -2.29 -0.75 -4.89
C ILE A 19 -3.04 -1.32 -6.09
N ILE A 20 -4.10 -2.07 -5.84
CA ILE A 20 -4.88 -2.71 -6.90
C ILE A 20 -6.25 -2.09 -7.10
N LYS A 21 -6.76 -1.39 -6.11
CA LYS A 21 -8.03 -0.69 -6.20
C LYS A 21 -8.05 0.48 -5.22
N LYS A 22 -8.75 1.52 -5.58
CA LYS A 22 -8.85 2.71 -4.74
C LYS A 22 -10.21 3.34 -4.90
N THR A 23 -10.79 3.77 -3.78
CA THR A 23 -12.01 4.59 -3.76
C THR A 23 -11.68 5.92 -3.07
N ALA A 24 -12.68 6.80 -2.92
CA ALA A 24 -12.47 8.07 -2.25
C ALA A 24 -12.05 7.91 -0.79
N LYS A 25 -12.37 6.79 -0.16
CA LYS A 25 -12.15 6.59 1.28
C LYS A 25 -11.35 5.35 1.64
N THR A 26 -11.10 4.46 0.69
CA THR A 26 -10.43 3.20 0.95
C THR A 26 -9.41 2.86 -0.13
N VAL A 27 -8.49 1.99 0.20
CA VAL A 27 -7.50 1.46 -0.72
C VAL A 27 -7.41 -0.05 -0.53
N THR A 28 -7.37 -0.78 -1.64
CA THR A 28 -7.15 -2.22 -1.62
C THR A 28 -5.72 -2.48 -2.10
N TYR A 29 -4.99 -3.26 -1.34
CA TYR A 29 -3.59 -3.51 -1.61
C TYR A 29 -3.24 -4.99 -1.48
N LYS A 30 -2.16 -5.38 -2.15
CA LYS A 30 -1.52 -6.68 -1.95
C LYS A 30 -0.21 -6.47 -1.21
N ALA A 31 0.00 -7.24 -0.15
CA ALA A 31 1.28 -7.26 0.54
C ALA A 31 2.14 -8.32 -0.14
N ILE A 32 3.29 -7.92 -0.67
CA ILE A 32 4.16 -8.78 -1.47
C ILE A 32 5.51 -8.90 -0.80
N GLN A 33 5.97 -10.15 -0.61
CA GLN A 33 7.29 -10.43 -0.10
C GLN A 33 8.23 -10.74 -1.26
N HIS A 34 9.45 -10.22 -1.20
CA HIS A 34 10.47 -10.42 -2.25
C HIS A 34 10.00 -9.92 -3.63
N ALA A 35 9.35 -8.75 -3.66
CA ALA A 35 8.85 -8.18 -4.91
C ALA A 35 9.99 -7.98 -5.93
N GLY A 36 9.71 -8.35 -7.17
CA GLY A 36 10.69 -8.25 -8.25
C GLY A 36 11.73 -9.36 -8.27
N LYS A 37 11.65 -10.33 -7.38
CA LYS A 37 12.59 -11.45 -7.31
C LYS A 37 11.90 -12.74 -7.72
N ILE A 38 12.72 -13.75 -8.01
CA ILE A 38 12.26 -15.07 -8.45
C ILE A 38 11.30 -15.71 -7.45
N ASN A 39 11.49 -15.45 -6.16
CA ASN A 39 10.66 -15.98 -5.08
C ASN A 39 9.60 -14.98 -4.60
N GLU A 40 9.19 -14.07 -5.45
CA GLU A 40 8.12 -13.12 -5.13
C GLU A 40 6.86 -13.86 -4.68
N ARG A 41 6.25 -13.37 -3.63
CA ARG A 41 5.13 -14.03 -3.01
C ARG A 41 4.13 -13.02 -2.48
N VAL A 42 2.85 -13.20 -2.83
CA VAL A 42 1.78 -12.38 -2.27
C VAL A 42 1.40 -12.96 -0.91
N LEU A 43 1.56 -12.16 0.14
CA LEU A 43 1.25 -12.57 1.51
C LEU A 43 -0.24 -12.46 1.80
N GLU A 44 -0.84 -11.34 1.40
CA GLU A 44 -2.25 -11.09 1.65
C GLU A 44 -2.77 -9.97 0.76
N GLN A 45 -4.08 -9.89 0.63
CA GLN A 45 -4.77 -8.80 -0.05
C GLN A 45 -5.83 -8.28 0.91
N LYS A 46 -5.80 -6.97 1.18
CA LYS A 46 -6.74 -6.35 2.12
C LYS A 46 -7.16 -4.97 1.66
N THR A 47 -8.25 -4.51 2.24
CA THR A 47 -8.75 -3.15 2.04
C THR A 47 -8.58 -2.39 3.35
N ALA A 48 -8.03 -1.19 3.27
CA ALA A 48 -7.80 -0.32 4.42
C ALA A 48 -8.41 1.05 4.18
N LYS A 49 -8.74 1.73 5.27
CA LYS A 49 -9.23 3.11 5.20
C LYS A 49 -8.09 4.04 4.81
N LEU A 50 -8.37 4.95 3.87
CA LEU A 50 -7.47 6.04 3.55
C LEU A 50 -7.63 7.17 4.55
N GLN A 51 -6.50 7.74 4.95
CA GLN A 51 -6.45 8.94 5.78
C GLN A 51 -5.59 9.96 5.06
N ILE A 52 -5.77 11.22 5.41
CA ILE A 52 -4.97 12.31 4.84
C ILE A 52 -4.19 12.94 5.97
N TRP A 53 -2.86 12.86 5.87
CA TRP A 53 -1.94 13.46 6.85
C TRP A 53 -1.14 14.56 6.16
N GLY A 54 -1.52 15.81 6.43
CA GLY A 54 -0.88 16.93 5.74
C GLY A 54 -1.25 16.92 4.27
N GLU A 55 -0.27 16.77 3.41
CA GLU A 55 -0.47 16.79 1.96
C GLU A 55 -0.31 15.43 1.31
N LYS A 56 -0.51 14.33 2.04
CA LYS A 56 -0.35 12.99 1.50
C LYS A 56 -1.40 12.04 2.03
N GLU A 57 -1.70 11.01 1.25
CA GLU A 57 -2.58 9.94 1.67
C GLU A 57 -1.77 8.89 2.43
N VAL A 58 -2.39 8.29 3.42
CA VAL A 58 -1.78 7.20 4.20
C VAL A 58 -2.83 6.14 4.50
N PHE A 59 -2.37 4.92 4.75
CA PHE A 59 -3.22 3.88 5.32
C PHE A 59 -2.41 3.08 6.33
N CYS A 60 -3.10 2.46 7.27
CA CYS A 60 -2.46 1.70 8.34
C CYS A 60 -2.58 0.21 8.08
N VAL A 61 -1.48 -0.51 8.29
CA VAL A 61 -1.43 -1.97 8.21
C VAL A 61 -0.88 -2.46 9.54
N ARG A 62 -1.76 -3.03 10.36
CA ARG A 62 -1.40 -3.46 11.71
C ARG A 62 -0.84 -2.27 12.51
N SER A 63 0.41 -2.34 12.93
CA SER A 63 1.05 -1.26 13.68
C SER A 63 1.88 -0.33 12.79
N ARG A 64 1.75 -0.43 11.48
CA ARG A 64 2.54 0.35 10.52
C ARG A 64 1.67 1.30 9.73
N THR A 65 2.28 2.43 9.35
CA THR A 65 1.63 3.41 8.48
C THR A 65 2.34 3.43 7.15
N ILE A 66 1.58 3.29 6.07
CA ILE A 66 2.10 3.34 4.70
C ILE A 66 1.74 4.71 4.13
N GLU A 67 2.73 5.45 3.67
CA GLU A 67 2.53 6.80 3.15
C GLU A 67 2.71 6.83 1.64
N ALA A 68 1.86 7.58 0.98
CA ALA A 68 2.01 7.86 -0.44
C ALA A 68 3.23 8.77 -0.63
N ALA A 69 4.18 8.32 -1.42
CA ALA A 69 5.43 9.04 -1.61
C ALA A 69 5.55 9.57 -3.04
#